data_bd63ae27b634d1b96af76cd824184400
#
_entry.id   bd63ae27b634d1b96af76cd824184400
#
_cell.length_a   1.000
_cell.length_b   1.000
_cell.length_c   1.000
_cell.angle_alpha   90.00
_cell.angle_beta   90.00
_cell.angle_gamma   90.00
#
_symmetry.space_group_name_H-M   'P 1'
#
loop_
_entity.id
_entity.type
_entity.pdbx_description
1 polymer ?
#
loop_
_entity_poly.entity_id
_entity_poly.type
_entity_poly.pdbx_seq_one_letter_code
_entity_poly.pdbx_strand_id
1 'polypeptide(L)'
;MTSSRTIFTAVACAIASALVASPAQATYEGQEGRIAFGAFDATNRTQADIWSVTKNGLYKHRLTNAPGRDICPAYSADGRRIAYCSDRTGAFEIWVMDANGNHERQVTDLGTFAVFPDFSPDGSRLVFSAQPVGGGNTDLWLVPAGGGEPSQLTHTPDLREEYPVWSPDGSTVLFVRIAGDSRGQLWSRDIATGQETQLTFDPTFKDQTPDWSPDGAHIAYAADGDIWLMDADGSGQTNLTRSAAVEFGTAFAPDGTRIAFTGSGGPVAAGERYVQTIRTDGSERRVVAPTPGLLQAVPAWQPLGSS
;
A
#
# COMPACT_ATOMS: atom_id res chain seq x y z
N MET A 1 -67.52 -3.18 -47.57
CA MET A 1 -66.13 -3.45 -47.67
C MET A 1 -65.42 -2.44 -46.75
N THR A 2 -65.26 -2.75 -45.47
CA THR A 2 -64.68 -1.88 -44.46
C THR A 2 -63.50 -2.62 -43.81
N SER A 3 -62.29 -2.11 -44.10
CA SER A 3 -61.04 -2.67 -43.60
C SER A 3 -60.74 -2.09 -42.19
N SER A 4 -60.81 -2.93 -41.19
CA SER A 4 -60.37 -2.61 -39.82
C SER A 4 -58.82 -2.64 -39.73
N ARG A 5 -58.19 -1.51 -39.43
CA ARG A 5 -56.77 -1.42 -39.06
C ARG A 5 -56.67 -1.58 -37.54
N THR A 6 -56.07 -2.68 -37.12
CA THR A 6 -55.68 -2.93 -35.74
C THR A 6 -54.42 -2.15 -35.44
N ILE A 7 -54.48 -1.25 -34.48
CA ILE A 7 -53.32 -0.48 -33.97
C ILE A 7 -52.72 -1.29 -32.81
N PHE A 8 -51.50 -1.79 -33.00
CA PHE A 8 -50.70 -2.34 -31.90
C PHE A 8 -50.03 -1.21 -31.14
N THR A 9 -50.50 -0.98 -29.92
CA THR A 9 -49.83 -0.07 -28.99
C THR A 9 -48.73 -0.85 -28.28
N ALA A 10 -47.46 -0.58 -28.60
CA ALA A 10 -46.34 -1.12 -27.89
C ALA A 10 -46.17 -0.35 -26.56
N VAL A 11 -46.43 -1.02 -25.45
CA VAL A 11 -46.08 -0.53 -24.11
C VAL A 11 -44.60 -0.75 -23.90
N ALA A 12 -43.81 0.33 -24.00
CA ALA A 12 -42.42 0.33 -23.61
C ALA A 12 -42.33 0.35 -22.07
N CYS A 13 -42.04 -0.79 -21.50
CA CYS A 13 -41.72 -0.91 -20.07
C CYS A 13 -40.29 -0.37 -19.86
N ALA A 14 -40.14 0.90 -19.42
CA ALA A 14 -38.90 1.46 -19.01
C ALA A 14 -38.50 0.87 -17.64
N ILE A 15 -37.63 -0.13 -17.65
CA ILE A 15 -36.95 -0.60 -16.45
C ILE A 15 -35.92 0.48 -16.10
N ALA A 16 -36.27 1.34 -15.15
CA ALA A 16 -35.30 2.21 -14.47
C ALA A 16 -34.39 1.30 -13.62
N SER A 17 -33.24 0.94 -14.18
CA SER A 17 -32.15 0.36 -13.40
C SER A 17 -31.67 1.44 -12.44
N ALA A 18 -32.16 1.41 -11.19
CA ALA A 18 -31.52 2.14 -10.12
C ALA A 18 -30.09 1.59 -10.01
N LEU A 19 -29.12 2.36 -10.46
CA LEU A 19 -27.74 2.20 -10.06
C LEU A 19 -27.71 2.40 -8.54
N VAL A 20 -27.84 1.31 -7.79
CA VAL A 20 -27.42 1.26 -6.42
C VAL A 20 -25.89 1.40 -6.51
N ALA A 21 -25.39 2.61 -6.23
CA ALA A 21 -23.97 2.79 -5.95
C ALA A 21 -23.69 1.85 -4.77
N SER A 22 -22.99 0.76 -5.03
CA SER A 22 -22.42 -0.06 -3.96
C SER A 22 -21.63 0.89 -3.05
N PRO A 23 -21.85 0.86 -1.72
CA PRO A 23 -20.95 1.59 -0.83
C PRO A 23 -19.54 1.18 -1.21
N ALA A 24 -18.61 2.14 -1.22
CA ALA A 24 -17.19 1.86 -1.40
C ALA A 24 -16.84 0.77 -0.39
N GLN A 25 -16.71 -0.46 -0.89
CA GLN A 25 -16.30 -1.57 -0.06
C GLN A 25 -14.85 -1.33 0.30
N ALA A 26 -14.56 -1.54 1.56
CA ALA A 26 -13.24 -1.49 2.12
C ALA A 26 -12.23 -2.09 1.16
N THR A 27 -11.15 -1.38 1.04
CA THR A 27 -9.96 -1.72 0.30
C THR A 27 -9.81 -3.22 0.17
N TYR A 28 -9.62 -3.67 -1.05
CA TYR A 28 -8.94 -4.93 -1.32
C TYR A 28 -9.80 -6.18 -1.55
N GLU A 29 -11.09 -6.22 -1.34
CA GLU A 29 -11.89 -7.31 -1.91
C GLU A 29 -12.03 -7.14 -3.42
N GLY A 30 -11.57 -8.12 -4.18
CA GLY A 30 -11.68 -8.07 -5.64
C GLY A 30 -10.79 -9.09 -6.36
N GLN A 31 -10.78 -9.02 -7.68
CA GLN A 31 -9.83 -9.79 -8.48
C GLN A 31 -8.44 -9.16 -8.35
N GLU A 32 -7.41 -10.00 -8.35
CA GLU A 32 -6.01 -9.55 -8.29
C GLU A 32 -5.63 -8.79 -9.56
N GLY A 33 -5.20 -7.55 -9.39
CA GLY A 33 -4.68 -6.69 -10.44
C GLY A 33 -3.16 -6.81 -10.61
N ARG A 34 -2.53 -5.66 -10.81
CA ARG A 34 -1.08 -5.54 -10.95
C ARG A 34 -0.41 -5.37 -9.58
N ILE A 35 0.90 -5.63 -9.53
CA ILE A 35 1.75 -5.29 -8.39
C ILE A 35 2.61 -4.10 -8.82
N ALA A 36 2.49 -2.97 -8.11
CA ALA A 36 3.40 -1.84 -8.25
C ALA A 36 4.55 -1.96 -7.25
N PHE A 37 5.72 -1.44 -7.59
CA PHE A 37 6.91 -1.43 -6.73
C PHE A 37 7.89 -0.33 -7.15
N GLY A 38 8.67 0.17 -6.20
CA GLY A 38 9.82 1.01 -6.50
C GLY A 38 10.99 0.16 -7.02
N ALA A 39 11.72 0.65 -8.02
CA ALA A 39 12.90 -0.03 -8.53
C ALA A 39 14.06 0.93 -8.71
N PHE A 40 15.19 0.60 -8.08
CA PHE A 40 16.45 1.32 -8.14
C PHE A 40 17.39 0.65 -9.14
N ASP A 41 18.16 1.43 -9.87
CA ASP A 41 19.33 0.89 -10.55
C ASP A 41 20.34 0.35 -9.52
N ALA A 42 20.79 -0.89 -9.68
CA ALA A 42 21.68 -1.54 -8.72
C ALA A 42 23.04 -0.82 -8.60
N THR A 43 23.47 -0.10 -9.64
CA THR A 43 24.71 0.65 -9.71
C THR A 43 24.56 2.12 -9.32
N ASN A 44 23.36 2.68 -9.48
CA ASN A 44 23.05 4.08 -9.17
C ASN A 44 21.75 4.19 -8.35
N ARG A 45 21.89 4.27 -7.03
CA ARG A 45 20.75 4.37 -6.10
C ARG A 45 20.16 5.77 -5.96
N THR A 46 20.62 6.75 -6.74
CA THR A 46 20.08 8.11 -6.74
C THR A 46 18.85 8.26 -7.64
N GLN A 47 18.55 7.25 -8.44
CA GLN A 47 17.39 7.18 -9.32
C GLN A 47 16.55 5.95 -8.96
N ALA A 48 15.27 6.15 -8.81
CA ALA A 48 14.29 5.07 -8.67
C ALA A 48 12.99 5.47 -9.36
N ASP A 49 12.28 4.47 -9.87
CA ASP A 49 11.00 4.67 -10.53
C ASP A 49 9.97 3.68 -10.04
N ILE A 50 8.71 4.06 -10.15
CA ILE A 50 7.60 3.14 -9.95
C ILE A 50 7.41 2.29 -11.20
N TRP A 51 7.38 1.00 -11.00
CA TRP A 51 7.07 -0.01 -12.00
C TRP A 51 5.83 -0.78 -11.61
N SER A 52 5.16 -1.39 -12.56
CA SER A 52 4.09 -2.34 -12.30
C SER A 52 4.22 -3.58 -13.16
N VAL A 53 3.74 -4.72 -12.63
CA VAL A 53 3.77 -6.02 -13.28
C VAL A 53 2.48 -6.77 -12.99
N THR A 54 2.04 -7.66 -13.87
CA THR A 54 0.93 -8.56 -13.55
C THR A 54 1.33 -9.56 -12.47
N LYS A 55 0.37 -10.11 -11.73
CA LYS A 55 0.60 -11.07 -10.63
C LYS A 55 1.43 -12.31 -11.01
N ASN A 56 1.49 -12.65 -12.28
CA ASN A 56 2.29 -13.76 -12.82
C ASN A 56 3.65 -13.32 -13.39
N GLY A 57 4.06 -12.06 -13.17
CA GLY A 57 5.37 -11.54 -13.58
C GLY A 57 5.47 -11.08 -15.04
N LEU A 58 4.36 -11.10 -15.78
CA LEU A 58 4.32 -10.67 -17.19
C LEU A 58 3.98 -9.18 -17.30
N TYR A 59 4.16 -8.61 -18.52
CA TYR A 59 3.73 -7.25 -18.87
C TYR A 59 4.19 -6.18 -17.85
N LYS A 60 5.49 -6.15 -17.61
CA LYS A 60 6.11 -5.14 -16.76
C LYS A 60 6.11 -3.77 -17.47
N HIS A 61 5.70 -2.72 -16.76
CA HIS A 61 5.67 -1.34 -17.22
C HIS A 61 6.35 -0.40 -16.22
N ARG A 62 7.15 0.52 -16.71
CA ARG A 62 7.63 1.68 -15.94
C ARG A 62 6.54 2.73 -15.95
N LEU A 63 6.10 3.17 -14.77
CA LEU A 63 5.02 4.14 -14.61
C LEU A 63 5.53 5.57 -14.44
N THR A 64 6.70 5.77 -13.80
CA THR A 64 7.31 7.09 -13.64
C THR A 64 8.67 7.16 -14.34
N ASN A 65 9.11 8.38 -14.69
CA ASN A 65 10.35 8.63 -15.40
C ASN A 65 10.95 10.02 -15.08
N ALA A 66 10.57 10.63 -13.96
CA ALA A 66 11.13 11.90 -13.53
C ALA A 66 12.52 11.71 -12.92
N PRO A 67 13.38 12.75 -12.93
CA PRO A 67 14.63 12.72 -12.17
C PRO A 67 14.35 12.56 -10.68
N GLY A 68 15.23 11.85 -9.96
CA GLY A 68 15.09 11.58 -8.53
C GLY A 68 14.55 10.19 -8.22
N ARG A 69 13.99 10.03 -7.04
CA ARG A 69 13.50 8.73 -6.55
C ARG A 69 11.99 8.76 -6.41
N ASP A 70 11.32 7.92 -7.15
CA ASP A 70 9.91 7.61 -7.00
C ASP A 70 9.78 6.23 -6.36
N ILE A 71 9.26 6.17 -5.13
CA ILE A 71 9.25 4.97 -4.29
C ILE A 71 7.96 4.85 -3.46
N CYS A 72 7.78 3.74 -2.75
CA CYS A 72 6.69 3.50 -1.80
C CYS A 72 5.30 3.68 -2.42
N PRO A 73 4.96 2.97 -3.51
CA PRO A 73 3.63 3.06 -4.10
C PRO A 73 2.57 2.47 -3.19
N ALA A 74 1.36 3.05 -3.22
CA ALA A 74 0.15 2.51 -2.61
C ALA A 74 -1.04 2.70 -3.57
N TYR A 75 -1.82 1.66 -3.82
CA TYR A 75 -3.03 1.78 -4.64
C TYR A 75 -4.20 2.33 -3.83
N SER A 76 -5.07 3.11 -4.50
CA SER A 76 -6.39 3.39 -3.94
C SER A 76 -7.28 2.13 -3.97
N ALA A 77 -8.27 2.06 -3.09
CA ALA A 77 -9.17 0.93 -2.95
C ALA A 77 -9.91 0.54 -4.23
N ASP A 78 -10.19 1.51 -5.10
CA ASP A 78 -10.79 1.28 -6.41
C ASP A 78 -9.78 0.83 -7.49
N GLY A 79 -8.48 0.72 -7.13
CA GLY A 79 -7.39 0.33 -8.00
C GLY A 79 -7.07 1.31 -9.13
N ARG A 80 -7.63 2.54 -9.11
CA ARG A 80 -7.51 3.50 -10.21
C ARG A 80 -6.38 4.50 -10.04
N ARG A 81 -5.90 4.71 -8.82
CA ARG A 81 -4.84 5.67 -8.49
C ARG A 81 -3.70 4.98 -7.75
N ILE A 82 -2.52 5.59 -7.85
CA ILE A 82 -1.34 5.23 -7.06
C ILE A 82 -0.85 6.49 -6.36
N ALA A 83 -0.73 6.44 -5.03
CA ALA A 83 0.05 7.39 -4.26
C ALA A 83 1.50 6.89 -4.15
N TYR A 84 2.46 7.78 -4.14
CA TYR A 84 3.88 7.44 -4.01
C TYR A 84 4.66 8.63 -3.46
N CYS A 85 5.86 8.40 -2.98
CA CYS A 85 6.76 9.48 -2.59
C CYS A 85 7.82 9.74 -3.66
N SER A 86 8.11 11.04 -3.87
CA SER A 86 9.09 11.51 -4.86
C SER A 86 9.94 12.64 -4.30
N ASP A 87 11.25 12.59 -4.53
CA ASP A 87 12.19 13.65 -4.16
C ASP A 87 12.57 14.57 -5.32
N ARG A 88 11.81 14.52 -6.42
CA ARG A 88 12.05 15.32 -7.65
C ARG A 88 12.00 16.84 -7.43
N THR A 89 11.39 17.30 -6.35
CA THR A 89 11.29 18.71 -5.95
C THR A 89 12.30 19.14 -4.88
N GLY A 90 13.24 18.23 -4.51
CA GLY A 90 14.33 18.49 -3.56
C GLY A 90 14.15 17.81 -2.20
N ALA A 91 12.92 17.58 -1.75
CA ALA A 91 12.57 16.77 -0.59
C ALA A 91 11.58 15.69 -1.01
N PHE A 92 11.47 14.62 -0.21
CA PHE A 92 10.40 13.65 -0.44
C PHE A 92 9.04 14.27 -0.14
N GLU A 93 8.17 14.27 -1.11
CA GLU A 93 6.78 14.70 -1.03
C GLU A 93 5.84 13.61 -1.54
N ILE A 94 4.58 13.67 -1.15
CA ILE A 94 3.57 12.73 -1.62
C ILE A 94 3.01 13.20 -2.96
N TRP A 95 2.97 12.27 -3.90
CA TRP A 95 2.43 12.43 -5.24
C TRP A 95 1.32 11.41 -5.48
N VAL A 96 0.44 11.71 -6.41
CA VAL A 96 -0.62 10.81 -6.88
C VAL A 96 -0.65 10.80 -8.40
N MET A 97 -0.86 9.63 -8.99
CA MET A 97 -1.07 9.42 -10.42
C MET A 97 -2.21 8.43 -10.65
N ASP A 98 -2.69 8.34 -11.89
CA ASP A 98 -3.54 7.24 -12.30
C ASP A 98 -2.77 5.91 -12.28
N ALA A 99 -3.44 4.78 -12.14
CA ALA A 99 -2.82 3.45 -12.09
C ALA A 99 -2.04 3.06 -13.36
N ASN A 100 -2.24 3.78 -14.47
CA ASN A 100 -1.51 3.63 -15.72
C ASN A 100 -0.28 4.56 -15.85
N GLY A 101 0.04 5.37 -14.83
CA GLY A 101 1.15 6.31 -14.80
C GLY A 101 0.84 7.72 -15.32
N ASN A 102 -0.41 7.99 -15.73
CA ASN A 102 -0.79 9.31 -16.23
C ASN A 102 -1.23 10.26 -15.10
N HIS A 103 -1.35 11.56 -15.40
CA HIS A 103 -1.87 12.60 -14.52
C HIS A 103 -1.17 12.70 -13.17
N GLU A 104 0.17 12.61 -13.20
CA GLU A 104 1.00 12.80 -11.99
C GLU A 104 0.76 14.21 -11.41
N ARG A 105 0.56 14.28 -10.10
CA ARG A 105 0.43 15.56 -9.38
C ARG A 105 0.98 15.46 -7.97
N GLN A 106 1.60 16.52 -7.51
CA GLN A 106 2.04 16.69 -6.13
C GLN A 106 0.83 16.92 -5.22
N VAL A 107 0.83 16.25 -4.06
CA VAL A 107 -0.23 16.35 -3.04
C VAL A 107 0.25 17.13 -1.82
N THR A 108 1.52 16.99 -1.42
CA THR A 108 2.12 17.72 -0.30
C THR A 108 3.27 18.59 -0.78
N ASP A 109 3.52 19.71 -0.08
CA ASP A 109 4.64 20.63 -0.29
C ASP A 109 5.12 21.10 1.09
N LEU A 110 5.64 20.17 1.89
CA LEU A 110 6.11 20.43 3.25
C LEU A 110 7.53 20.95 3.28
N GLY A 111 8.31 20.74 2.21
CA GLY A 111 9.73 21.08 2.14
C GLY A 111 10.60 20.29 3.14
N THR A 112 10.06 19.24 3.74
CA THR A 112 10.73 18.36 4.68
C THR A 112 10.74 16.94 4.15
N PHE A 113 10.36 15.94 4.97
CA PHE A 113 10.37 14.53 4.59
C PHE A 113 8.95 13.95 4.74
N ALA A 114 8.30 13.62 3.62
CA ALA A 114 6.99 12.98 3.57
C ALA A 114 7.05 11.67 2.77
N VAL A 115 6.71 10.54 3.41
CA VAL A 115 6.87 9.20 2.83
C VAL A 115 5.79 8.22 3.29
N PHE A 116 5.75 7.05 2.65
CA PHE A 116 4.85 5.94 2.97
C PHE A 116 3.38 6.33 2.98
N PRO A 117 2.86 6.88 1.85
CA PRO A 117 1.46 7.19 1.77
C PRO A 117 0.60 5.94 1.71
N ASP A 118 -0.59 6.01 2.30
CA ASP A 118 -1.64 5.03 2.08
C ASP A 118 -3.02 5.70 1.97
N PHE A 119 -3.87 5.20 1.08
CA PHE A 119 -5.22 5.75 0.85
C PHE A 119 -6.19 5.27 1.94
N SER A 120 -7.04 6.18 2.42
CA SER A 120 -8.25 5.77 3.14
C SER A 120 -9.15 4.91 2.22
N PRO A 121 -9.94 3.97 2.77
CA PRO A 121 -10.75 3.05 1.97
C PRO A 121 -11.73 3.76 1.01
N ASP A 122 -12.25 4.92 1.39
CA ASP A 122 -13.09 5.76 0.53
C ASP A 122 -12.29 6.56 -0.53
N GLY A 123 -10.95 6.47 -0.49
CA GLY A 123 -10.05 7.17 -1.39
C GLY A 123 -10.03 8.68 -1.27
N SER A 124 -10.63 9.25 -0.21
CA SER A 124 -10.74 10.69 -0.02
C SER A 124 -9.52 11.32 0.63
N ARG A 125 -8.76 10.57 1.43
CA ARG A 125 -7.59 11.02 2.18
C ARG A 125 -6.39 10.11 1.98
N LEU A 126 -5.21 10.64 2.31
CA LEU A 126 -3.98 9.87 2.48
C LEU A 126 -3.51 10.01 3.92
N VAL A 127 -3.06 8.91 4.52
CA VAL A 127 -2.19 8.91 5.70
C VAL A 127 -0.76 8.76 5.22
N PHE A 128 0.20 9.38 5.89
CA PHE A 128 1.62 9.30 5.55
C PHE A 128 2.50 9.66 6.75
N SER A 129 3.77 9.32 6.69
CA SER A 129 4.76 9.73 7.70
C SER A 129 5.46 11.00 7.23
N ALA A 130 5.58 12.00 8.09
CA ALA A 130 6.33 13.20 7.76
C ALA A 130 7.01 13.84 8.98
N GLN A 131 8.11 14.56 8.71
CA GLN A 131 8.72 15.45 9.70
C GLN A 131 7.93 16.75 9.78
N PRO A 132 7.67 17.28 10.99
CA PRO A 132 7.10 18.61 11.15
C PRO A 132 7.97 19.69 10.50
N VAL A 133 7.37 20.75 10.01
CA VAL A 133 8.09 21.95 9.55
C VAL A 133 8.89 22.52 10.74
N GLY A 134 10.19 22.68 10.56
CA GLY A 134 11.09 23.09 11.66
C GLY A 134 11.93 21.95 12.22
N GLY A 135 11.73 20.73 11.76
CA GLY A 135 12.48 19.52 12.15
C GLY A 135 11.85 18.77 13.31
N GLY A 136 12.43 17.65 13.66
CA GLY A 136 11.94 16.72 14.67
C GLY A 136 11.87 15.30 14.16
N ASN A 137 11.24 14.43 14.92
CA ASN A 137 10.96 13.07 14.50
C ASN A 137 9.77 13.00 13.53
N THR A 138 9.63 11.89 12.82
CA THR A 138 8.46 11.65 11.96
C THR A 138 7.23 11.36 12.79
N ASP A 139 6.14 12.02 12.46
CA ASP A 139 4.78 11.74 12.97
C ASP A 139 3.87 11.29 11.81
N LEU A 140 2.67 10.84 12.15
CA LEU A 140 1.65 10.52 11.17
C LEU A 140 0.84 11.78 10.82
N TRP A 141 0.56 11.92 9.54
CA TRP A 141 -0.17 13.05 8.96
C TRP A 141 -1.30 12.58 8.06
N LEU A 142 -2.31 13.41 7.93
CA LEU A 142 -3.43 13.23 7.00
C LEU A 142 -3.47 14.38 5.99
N VAL A 143 -3.79 14.09 4.73
CA VAL A 143 -4.04 15.09 3.70
C VAL A 143 -5.22 14.66 2.81
N PRO A 144 -6.08 15.57 2.32
CA PRO A 144 -7.04 15.21 1.28
C PRO A 144 -6.33 14.63 0.05
N ALA A 145 -6.79 13.49 -0.47
CA ALA A 145 -6.15 12.85 -1.62
C ALA A 145 -6.17 13.73 -2.88
N GLY A 146 -7.00 14.78 -2.93
CA GLY A 146 -7.03 15.83 -3.93
C GLY A 146 -5.98 16.92 -3.75
N GLY A 147 -5.21 16.93 -2.67
CA GLY A 147 -4.36 18.02 -2.23
C GLY A 147 -5.09 18.95 -1.26
N GLY A 148 -4.37 19.78 -0.54
CA GLY A 148 -4.86 20.70 0.47
C GLY A 148 -3.91 20.74 1.67
N GLU A 149 -4.32 21.40 2.76
CA GLU A 149 -3.50 21.54 3.96
C GLU A 149 -3.39 20.19 4.70
N PRO A 150 -2.18 19.66 4.91
CA PRO A 150 -1.97 18.47 5.75
C PRO A 150 -2.29 18.78 7.21
N SER A 151 -2.83 17.80 7.91
CA SER A 151 -3.08 17.86 9.35
C SER A 151 -2.33 16.74 10.08
N GLN A 152 -1.68 17.09 11.17
CA GLN A 152 -0.94 16.13 11.99
C GLN A 152 -1.91 15.22 12.75
N LEU A 153 -1.74 13.90 12.62
CA LEU A 153 -2.57 12.88 13.27
C LEU A 153 -2.02 12.50 14.65
N THR A 154 -0.69 12.44 14.77
CA THR A 154 0.02 12.14 16.03
C THR A 154 1.01 13.26 16.35
N HIS A 155 1.38 13.40 17.62
CA HIS A 155 2.38 14.38 18.07
C HIS A 155 3.25 13.74 19.16
N THR A 156 4.33 13.08 18.73
CA THR A 156 5.20 12.29 19.61
C THR A 156 6.67 12.74 19.46
N PRO A 157 7.08 13.87 20.07
CA PRO A 157 8.37 14.53 19.77
C PRO A 157 9.59 13.66 20.03
N ASP A 158 9.50 12.68 20.93
CA ASP A 158 10.61 11.78 21.29
C ASP A 158 10.57 10.43 20.54
N LEU A 159 9.56 10.21 19.71
CA LEU A 159 9.33 8.95 18.99
C LEU A 159 9.26 9.21 17.48
N ARG A 160 9.61 8.19 16.68
CA ARG A 160 9.37 8.21 15.24
C ARG A 160 8.20 7.29 14.93
N GLU A 161 7.32 7.72 14.04
CA GLU A 161 6.19 6.95 13.57
C GLU A 161 6.23 6.82 12.05
N GLU A 162 6.26 5.59 11.59
CA GLU A 162 6.53 5.25 10.19
C GLU A 162 5.59 4.15 9.69
N TYR A 163 5.47 4.03 8.37
CA TYR A 163 4.71 2.98 7.67
C TYR A 163 3.23 2.91 8.06
N PRO A 164 2.50 4.05 8.03
CA PRO A 164 1.08 4.00 8.33
C PRO A 164 0.29 3.28 7.23
N VAL A 165 -0.72 2.51 7.64
CA VAL A 165 -1.66 1.85 6.73
C VAL A 165 -3.07 1.84 7.32
N TRP A 166 -4.08 2.19 6.51
CA TRP A 166 -5.48 2.16 6.89
C TRP A 166 -5.99 0.73 7.05
N SER A 167 -6.85 0.49 8.03
CA SER A 167 -7.67 -0.73 8.07
C SER A 167 -8.69 -0.71 6.92
N PRO A 168 -9.13 -1.88 6.41
CA PRO A 168 -10.08 -1.95 5.31
C PRO A 168 -11.42 -1.28 5.56
N ASP A 169 -11.84 -1.15 6.81
CA ASP A 169 -13.06 -0.47 7.24
C ASP A 169 -12.87 1.04 7.50
N GLY A 170 -11.61 1.53 7.46
CA GLY A 170 -11.27 2.93 7.69
C GLY A 170 -11.38 3.41 9.14
N SER A 171 -11.59 2.50 10.09
CA SER A 171 -11.71 2.86 11.50
C SER A 171 -10.36 3.04 12.19
N THR A 172 -9.29 2.41 11.68
CA THR A 172 -8.00 2.30 12.35
C THR A 172 -6.86 2.61 11.39
N VAL A 173 -5.77 3.19 11.90
CA VAL A 173 -4.47 3.27 11.25
C VAL A 173 -3.48 2.42 12.04
N LEU A 174 -2.85 1.47 11.34
CA LEU A 174 -1.73 0.67 11.84
C LEU A 174 -0.43 1.38 11.50
N PHE A 175 0.57 1.35 12.37
CA PHE A 175 1.85 2.01 12.13
C PHE A 175 2.98 1.40 12.98
N VAL A 176 4.20 1.76 12.67
CA VAL A 176 5.41 1.39 13.44
C VAL A 176 5.83 2.57 14.28
N ARG A 177 5.97 2.38 15.60
CA ARG A 177 6.52 3.37 16.54
C ARG A 177 7.91 2.95 16.99
N ILE A 178 8.86 3.89 16.93
CA ILE A 178 10.29 3.68 17.18
C ILE A 178 10.76 4.67 18.27
N ALA A 179 11.29 4.16 19.36
CA ALA A 179 11.83 4.96 20.48
C ALA A 179 13.37 5.02 20.38
N GLY A 180 13.93 6.21 20.18
CA GLY A 180 15.38 6.42 20.08
C GLY A 180 16.03 5.57 18.98
N ASP A 181 17.09 4.85 19.33
CA ASP A 181 17.78 3.88 18.45
C ASP A 181 17.17 2.47 18.54
N SER A 182 16.04 2.33 19.24
CA SER A 182 15.40 1.05 19.45
C SER A 182 14.75 0.54 18.16
N ARG A 183 14.35 -0.73 18.23
CA ARG A 183 13.63 -1.39 17.15
C ARG A 183 12.15 -0.95 17.18
N GLY A 184 11.53 -0.83 16.00
CA GLY A 184 10.14 -0.46 15.88
C GLY A 184 9.20 -1.54 16.39
N GLN A 185 8.03 -1.12 16.90
CA GLN A 185 6.94 -2.01 17.29
C GLN A 185 5.66 -1.57 16.58
N LEU A 186 4.77 -2.50 16.30
CA LEU A 186 3.48 -2.22 15.67
C LEU A 186 2.48 -1.69 16.69
N TRP A 187 1.80 -0.64 16.28
CA TRP A 187 0.74 0.04 17.01
C TRP A 187 -0.46 0.26 16.11
N SER A 188 -1.64 0.30 16.69
CA SER A 188 -2.87 0.71 16.04
C SER A 188 -3.43 1.96 16.70
N ARG A 189 -4.09 2.84 15.91
CA ARG A 189 -4.79 4.03 16.38
C ARG A 189 -6.20 4.05 15.83
N ASP A 190 -7.19 4.07 16.71
CA ASP A 190 -8.59 4.32 16.35
C ASP A 190 -8.76 5.78 15.92
N ILE A 191 -9.31 6.00 14.75
CA ILE A 191 -9.40 7.34 14.13
C ILE A 191 -10.47 8.20 14.80
N ALA A 192 -11.55 7.61 15.29
CA ALA A 192 -12.65 8.35 15.88
C ALA A 192 -12.33 8.80 17.33
N THR A 193 -11.66 7.93 18.11
CA THR A 193 -11.39 8.17 19.54
C THR A 193 -9.97 8.65 19.79
N GLY A 194 -9.04 8.37 18.88
CA GLY A 194 -7.60 8.59 19.06
C GLY A 194 -6.93 7.59 19.99
N GLN A 195 -7.63 6.55 20.43
CA GLN A 195 -7.06 5.50 21.28
C GLN A 195 -5.99 4.73 20.52
N GLU A 196 -4.87 4.46 21.19
CA GLU A 196 -3.75 3.71 20.64
C GLU A 196 -3.56 2.39 21.39
N THR A 197 -3.20 1.34 20.65
CA THR A 197 -2.94 0.00 21.21
C THR A 197 -1.64 -0.54 20.61
N GLN A 198 -0.74 -1.01 21.46
CA GLN A 198 0.46 -1.72 21.04
C GLN A 198 0.11 -3.17 20.69
N LEU A 199 0.57 -3.66 19.53
CA LEU A 199 0.28 -5.01 19.02
C LEU A 199 1.46 -5.96 19.15
N THR A 200 2.71 -5.44 19.09
CA THR A 200 3.92 -6.26 19.24
C THR A 200 4.77 -5.75 20.41
N PHE A 201 5.46 -6.66 21.10
CA PHE A 201 6.16 -6.36 22.35
C PHE A 201 7.59 -6.90 22.40
N ASP A 202 8.06 -7.60 21.37
CA ASP A 202 9.41 -8.17 21.39
C ASP A 202 10.46 -7.09 21.08
N PRO A 203 11.26 -6.67 22.08
CA PRO A 203 12.26 -5.62 21.89
C PRO A 203 13.45 -6.06 21.03
N THR A 204 13.54 -7.35 20.69
CA THR A 204 14.60 -7.89 19.83
C THR A 204 14.23 -7.79 18.35
N PHE A 205 12.96 -7.69 18.00
CA PHE A 205 12.48 -7.61 16.64
C PHE A 205 12.38 -6.16 16.18
N LYS A 206 12.68 -5.96 14.90
CA LYS A 206 12.50 -4.70 14.19
C LYS A 206 11.32 -4.85 13.25
N ASP A 207 10.11 -4.52 13.75
CA ASP A 207 8.89 -4.57 12.96
C ASP A 207 8.89 -3.45 11.92
N GLN A 208 8.42 -3.73 10.72
CA GLN A 208 8.37 -2.78 9.60
C GLN A 208 7.25 -3.13 8.62
N THR A 209 6.83 -2.12 7.87
CA THR A 209 5.99 -2.27 6.66
C THR A 209 4.81 -3.21 6.85
N PRO A 210 3.89 -2.92 7.79
CA PRO A 210 2.69 -3.73 7.98
C PRO A 210 1.69 -3.55 6.83
N ASP A 211 0.80 -4.53 6.66
CA ASP A 211 -0.37 -4.43 5.81
C ASP A 211 -1.53 -5.27 6.36
N TRP A 212 -2.77 -4.81 6.14
CA TRP A 212 -3.99 -5.51 6.53
C TRP A 212 -4.41 -6.53 5.49
N SER A 213 -4.92 -7.67 5.95
CA SER A 213 -5.70 -8.55 5.07
C SER A 213 -6.99 -7.83 4.61
N PRO A 214 -7.52 -8.14 3.41
CA PRO A 214 -8.71 -7.46 2.87
C PRO A 214 -9.95 -7.55 3.74
N ASP A 215 -10.07 -8.62 4.52
CA ASP A 215 -11.16 -8.84 5.48
C ASP A 215 -10.92 -8.18 6.85
N GLY A 216 -9.74 -7.54 7.04
CA GLY A 216 -9.35 -6.92 8.29
C GLY A 216 -9.06 -7.89 9.44
N ALA A 217 -9.03 -9.20 9.18
CA ALA A 217 -8.84 -10.21 10.23
C ALA A 217 -7.37 -10.43 10.61
N HIS A 218 -6.43 -10.14 9.69
CA HIS A 218 -5.01 -10.42 9.87
C HIS A 218 -4.13 -9.23 9.48
N ILE A 219 -2.90 -9.24 10.00
CA ILE A 219 -1.84 -8.28 9.69
C ILE A 219 -0.62 -9.05 9.24
N ALA A 220 -0.09 -8.72 8.03
CA ALA A 220 1.23 -9.16 7.59
C ALA A 220 2.24 -8.06 7.91
N TYR A 221 3.45 -8.43 8.34
CA TYR A 221 4.51 -7.47 8.65
C TYR A 221 5.88 -8.10 8.46
N ALA A 222 6.91 -7.26 8.30
CA ALA A 222 8.29 -7.72 8.31
C ALA A 222 8.88 -7.55 9.70
N ALA A 223 9.55 -8.58 10.22
CA ALA A 223 10.26 -8.53 11.48
C ALA A 223 11.57 -9.32 11.40
N ASP A 224 12.67 -8.69 11.78
CA ASP A 224 14.05 -9.25 11.76
C ASP A 224 14.46 -9.90 10.43
N GLY A 225 13.92 -9.40 9.32
CA GLY A 225 14.24 -9.88 7.97
C GLY A 225 13.38 -11.03 7.48
N ASP A 226 12.37 -11.43 8.22
CA ASP A 226 11.34 -12.40 7.80
C ASP A 226 9.96 -11.74 7.65
N ILE A 227 9.07 -12.39 6.91
CA ILE A 227 7.66 -12.02 6.80
C ILE A 227 6.85 -12.82 7.82
N TRP A 228 6.08 -12.10 8.61
CA TRP A 228 5.23 -12.62 9.67
C TRP A 228 3.76 -12.35 9.37
N LEU A 229 2.89 -13.15 9.97
CA LEU A 229 1.44 -12.99 9.98
C LEU A 229 0.96 -13.06 11.42
N MET A 230 -0.04 -12.23 11.77
CA MET A 230 -0.74 -12.26 13.06
C MET A 230 -2.22 -11.94 12.89
N ASP A 231 -3.00 -12.21 13.91
CA ASP A 231 -4.38 -11.75 14.00
C ASP A 231 -4.45 -10.23 14.22
N ALA A 232 -5.57 -9.61 13.88
CA ALA A 232 -5.76 -8.15 13.98
C ALA A 232 -5.55 -7.57 15.39
N ASP A 233 -5.71 -8.38 16.43
CA ASP A 233 -5.49 -8.01 17.84
C ASP A 233 -4.03 -8.19 18.31
N GLY A 234 -3.12 -8.60 17.42
CA GLY A 234 -1.71 -8.85 17.71
C GLY A 234 -1.40 -10.28 18.19
N SER A 235 -2.40 -11.13 18.37
CA SER A 235 -2.22 -12.54 18.73
C SER A 235 -1.85 -13.42 17.53
N GLY A 236 -1.60 -14.70 17.73
CA GLY A 236 -1.41 -15.69 16.67
C GLY A 236 -0.16 -15.48 15.80
N GLN A 237 0.85 -14.78 16.28
CA GLN A 237 2.05 -14.43 15.51
C GLN A 237 2.76 -15.64 14.93
N THR A 238 2.93 -15.68 13.61
CA THR A 238 3.55 -16.80 12.88
C THR A 238 4.55 -16.29 11.85
N ASN A 239 5.78 -16.82 11.89
CA ASN A 239 6.80 -16.54 10.88
C ASN A 239 6.52 -17.38 9.63
N LEU A 240 6.25 -16.75 8.49
CA LEU A 240 5.91 -17.40 7.22
C LEU A 240 7.14 -17.81 6.41
N THR A 241 8.24 -17.04 6.44
CA THR A 241 9.35 -17.25 5.50
C THR A 241 10.53 -17.98 6.10
N ARG A 242 10.86 -17.79 7.38
CA ARG A 242 11.95 -18.45 8.12
C ARG A 242 13.24 -18.54 7.31
N SER A 243 13.64 -17.42 6.73
CA SER A 243 14.73 -17.35 5.76
C SER A 243 15.97 -16.69 6.37
N ALA A 244 17.17 -17.02 5.88
CA ALA A 244 18.39 -16.32 6.26
C ALA A 244 18.58 -15.00 5.49
N ALA A 245 17.60 -14.61 4.66
CA ALA A 245 17.64 -13.43 3.82
C ALA A 245 16.90 -12.25 4.47
N VAL A 246 17.13 -11.05 3.96
CA VAL A 246 16.40 -9.86 4.40
C VAL A 246 15.17 -9.68 3.52
N GLU A 247 14.01 -9.67 4.15
CA GLU A 247 12.68 -9.53 3.54
C GLU A 247 11.93 -8.39 4.21
N PHE A 248 11.15 -7.62 3.42
CA PHE A 248 10.40 -6.44 3.90
C PHE A 248 9.34 -6.02 2.87
N GLY A 249 8.49 -5.05 3.24
CA GLY A 249 7.51 -4.46 2.33
C GLY A 249 6.39 -5.44 2.03
N THR A 250 5.47 -5.64 2.97
CA THR A 250 4.32 -6.53 2.79
C THR A 250 3.18 -5.85 2.06
N ALA A 251 2.46 -6.62 1.23
CA ALA A 251 1.20 -6.21 0.62
C ALA A 251 0.32 -7.45 0.40
N PHE A 252 -0.87 -7.48 1.00
CA PHE A 252 -1.82 -8.56 0.74
C PHE A 252 -2.35 -8.53 -0.70
N ALA A 253 -2.59 -9.70 -1.25
CA ALA A 253 -3.39 -9.84 -2.46
C ALA A 253 -4.85 -9.47 -2.16
N PRO A 254 -5.59 -8.87 -3.11
CA PRO A 254 -6.98 -8.45 -2.90
C PRO A 254 -7.96 -9.59 -2.58
N ASP A 255 -7.58 -10.84 -2.85
CA ASP A 255 -8.34 -12.03 -2.48
C ASP A 255 -7.93 -12.62 -1.10
N GLY A 256 -6.97 -11.98 -0.41
CA GLY A 256 -6.47 -12.41 0.90
C GLY A 256 -5.65 -13.69 0.90
N THR A 257 -5.40 -14.33 -0.25
CA THR A 257 -4.76 -15.65 -0.30
C THR A 257 -3.23 -15.62 -0.30
N ARG A 258 -2.63 -14.47 -0.64
CA ARG A 258 -1.19 -14.29 -0.80
C ARG A 258 -0.71 -12.96 -0.22
N ILE A 259 0.59 -12.91 0.06
CA ILE A 259 1.31 -11.69 0.46
C ILE A 259 2.42 -11.47 -0.55
N ALA A 260 2.50 -10.27 -1.13
CA ALA A 260 3.67 -9.79 -1.86
C ALA A 260 4.66 -9.16 -0.88
N PHE A 261 5.94 -9.33 -1.14
CA PHE A 261 7.03 -8.75 -0.34
C PHE A 261 8.30 -8.61 -1.18
N THR A 262 9.23 -7.85 -0.69
CA THR A 262 10.57 -7.71 -1.30
C THR A 262 11.57 -8.56 -0.53
N GLY A 263 12.37 -9.37 -1.23
CA GLY A 263 13.35 -10.20 -0.57
C GLY A 263 14.55 -10.57 -1.44
N SER A 264 15.68 -10.83 -0.76
CA SER A 264 16.92 -11.34 -1.37
C SER A 264 17.10 -12.86 -1.19
N GLY A 265 16.12 -13.54 -0.58
CA GLY A 265 16.17 -14.97 -0.30
C GLY A 265 15.37 -15.83 -1.25
N GLY A 266 15.40 -17.15 -1.03
CA GLY A 266 14.71 -18.14 -1.87
C GLY A 266 15.37 -18.29 -3.23
N PRO A 267 14.62 -18.23 -4.34
CA PRO A 267 15.15 -18.44 -5.70
C PRO A 267 15.85 -17.22 -6.30
N VAL A 268 16.33 -16.27 -5.48
CA VAL A 268 16.97 -15.02 -5.89
C VAL A 268 18.49 -15.13 -5.78
N ALA A 269 19.23 -14.68 -6.79
CA ALA A 269 20.69 -14.71 -6.76
C ALA A 269 21.27 -13.76 -5.69
N ALA A 270 22.47 -14.06 -5.21
CA ALA A 270 23.15 -13.24 -4.20
C ALA A 270 23.35 -11.79 -4.69
N GLY A 271 22.97 -10.83 -3.87
CA GLY A 271 23.05 -9.40 -4.18
C GLY A 271 21.86 -8.83 -4.96
N GLU A 272 20.95 -9.67 -5.43
CA GLU A 272 19.71 -9.25 -6.08
C GLU A 272 18.54 -9.16 -5.07
N ARG A 273 17.53 -8.36 -5.40
CA ARG A 273 16.35 -8.16 -4.58
C ARG A 273 15.14 -7.94 -5.47
N TYR A 274 14.16 -8.83 -5.34
CA TYR A 274 12.96 -8.83 -6.19
C TYR A 274 11.68 -8.92 -5.38
N VAL A 275 10.58 -8.47 -5.98
CA VAL A 275 9.24 -8.75 -5.50
C VAL A 275 8.96 -10.24 -5.59
N GLN A 276 8.51 -10.80 -4.49
CA GLN A 276 8.12 -12.19 -4.34
C GLN A 276 6.70 -12.27 -3.80
N THR A 277 6.07 -13.42 -3.94
CA THR A 277 4.79 -13.69 -3.30
C THR A 277 4.85 -15.03 -2.56
N ILE A 278 4.09 -15.13 -1.47
CA ILE A 278 3.92 -16.34 -0.66
C ILE A 278 2.43 -16.49 -0.31
N ARG A 279 1.94 -17.70 -0.14
CA ARG A 279 0.59 -17.91 0.41
C ARG A 279 0.57 -17.56 1.90
N THR A 280 -0.61 -17.22 2.41
CA THR A 280 -0.81 -16.90 3.83
C THR A 280 -0.57 -18.10 4.78
N ASP A 281 -0.51 -19.32 4.24
CA ASP A 281 -0.09 -20.53 4.96
C ASP A 281 1.46 -20.78 4.93
N GLY A 282 2.24 -19.86 4.32
CA GLY A 282 3.68 -19.96 4.17
C GLY A 282 4.14 -20.82 2.99
N SER A 283 3.23 -21.38 2.20
CA SER A 283 3.55 -22.21 1.04
C SER A 283 3.73 -21.41 -0.26
N GLU A 284 4.14 -22.09 -1.33
CA GLU A 284 4.20 -21.56 -2.70
C GLU A 284 4.91 -20.19 -2.87
N ARG A 285 6.08 -20.03 -2.29
CA ARG A 285 6.93 -18.86 -2.51
C ARG A 285 7.36 -18.75 -3.99
N ARG A 286 7.21 -17.58 -4.60
CA ARG A 286 7.50 -17.33 -6.01
C ARG A 286 8.13 -15.95 -6.21
N VAL A 287 9.12 -15.83 -7.11
CA VAL A 287 9.59 -14.53 -7.63
C VAL A 287 8.62 -14.08 -8.72
N VAL A 288 8.12 -12.85 -8.61
CA VAL A 288 7.11 -12.33 -9.54
C VAL A 288 7.76 -11.65 -10.74
N ALA A 289 8.77 -10.83 -10.55
CA ALA A 289 9.32 -9.99 -11.62
C ALA A 289 10.85 -9.87 -11.54
N PRO A 290 11.60 -10.95 -11.80
CA PRO A 290 13.06 -10.83 -11.79
C PRO A 290 13.49 -9.82 -12.85
N THR A 291 14.33 -8.85 -12.45
CA THR A 291 14.87 -7.82 -13.34
C THR A 291 16.32 -7.62 -12.99
N PRO A 292 17.24 -8.34 -13.62
CA PRO A 292 18.67 -8.18 -13.38
C PRO A 292 19.09 -6.70 -13.51
N GLY A 293 19.89 -6.22 -12.57
CA GLY A 293 20.35 -4.83 -12.52
C GLY A 293 19.39 -3.84 -11.86
N LEU A 294 18.19 -4.26 -11.45
CA LEU A 294 17.29 -3.44 -10.62
C LEU A 294 17.08 -4.06 -9.24
N LEU A 295 17.16 -3.24 -8.21
CA LEU A 295 16.76 -3.60 -6.85
C LEU A 295 15.33 -3.14 -6.63
N GLN A 296 14.41 -4.06 -6.38
CA GLN A 296 13.00 -3.78 -6.16
C GLN A 296 12.71 -3.56 -4.67
N ALA A 297 11.72 -2.73 -4.37
CA ALA A 297 11.34 -2.40 -2.99
C ALA A 297 9.85 -2.10 -2.86
N VAL A 298 9.32 -2.40 -1.70
CA VAL A 298 7.97 -2.07 -1.20
C VAL A 298 6.89 -2.28 -2.27
N PRO A 299 6.36 -3.49 -2.42
CA PRO A 299 5.27 -3.74 -3.35
C PRO A 299 3.95 -3.18 -2.83
N ALA A 300 3.05 -2.88 -3.75
CA ALA A 300 1.63 -2.64 -3.49
C ALA A 300 0.81 -3.45 -4.47
N TRP A 301 -0.28 -4.08 -4.02
CA TRP A 301 -1.12 -4.89 -4.87
C TRP A 301 -2.38 -4.12 -5.28
N GLN A 302 -2.68 -4.11 -6.59
CA GLN A 302 -3.83 -3.40 -7.13
C GLN A 302 -5.11 -4.18 -6.86
N PRO A 303 -6.08 -3.63 -6.11
CA PRO A 303 -7.42 -4.18 -6.04
C PRO A 303 -8.14 -3.88 -7.37
N LEU A 304 -8.84 -4.88 -7.89
CA LEU A 304 -9.78 -4.71 -8.99
C LEU A 304 -11.17 -4.96 -8.43
N GLY A 305 -12.06 -3.98 -8.58
CA GLY A 305 -13.44 -4.14 -8.16
C GLY A 305 -14.08 -5.40 -8.75
N SER A 306 -14.98 -6.04 -8.03
CA SER A 306 -15.82 -7.11 -8.56
C SER A 306 -16.59 -6.57 -9.77
N SER A 307 -16.39 -7.17 -10.93
CA SER A 307 -17.10 -6.88 -12.18
C SER A 307 -18.59 -7.21 -12.08
#